data_f6c711cafa79c8ee8bbede88e39c46d0
#
_entry.id   f6c711cafa79c8ee8bbede88e39c46d0
#
_cell.length_a   1.000
_cell.length_b   1.000
_cell.length_c   1.000
_cell.angle_alpha   90.00
_cell.angle_beta   90.00
_cell.angle_gamma   90.00
#
_symmetry.space_group_name_H-M   'P 1'
#
loop_
_entity.id
_entity.type
_entity.pdbx_description
1 polymer ?
#
loop_
_entity_poly.entity_id
_entity_poly.type
_entity_poly.pdbx_seq_one_letter_code
_entity_poly.pdbx_strand_id
1 'polypeptide(L)'
;MAGPLAYHHIDLVNCFGGKPMTRRLLVLALITLVACPGLCGLAGAADAQQASARHIGVLVVGFSPESEEAKAFQQGLQDAGYSEGRDVVIEWQSALGDYGKVPGLVAHLVERKVDVIVVNTTFAAQSAMRATSTIPIVMSVVADPLGSGLVASLAHPGANVTGLSMMTTDLSAKRLQLLKEVIPRLNRVAVLWNPATPWHPKVIEELKAAAPSLSIELQFVGARTPEELSPAFSAVRAAHAQALYVIEDPFFLTRRQMIMSLA
;
A
#
# COMPACT_ATOMS: atom_id res chain seq x y z
N MET A 1 -22.04 -15.07 -6.86
CA MET A 1 -21.96 -14.93 -5.39
C MET A 1 -20.50 -15.00 -5.02
N ALA A 2 -19.86 -13.84 -4.86
CA ALA A 2 -18.46 -13.74 -4.43
C ALA A 2 -18.47 -13.57 -2.91
N GLY A 3 -17.87 -14.54 -2.19
CA GLY A 3 -17.69 -14.47 -0.75
C GLY A 3 -16.66 -13.40 -0.38
N PRO A 4 -16.68 -12.87 0.85
CA PRO A 4 -15.77 -11.81 1.27
C PRO A 4 -14.34 -12.35 1.34
N LEU A 5 -13.41 -11.63 0.71
CA LEU A 5 -11.96 -11.81 0.87
C LEU A 5 -11.62 -11.60 2.36
N ALA A 6 -11.13 -12.65 2.99
CA ALA A 6 -10.65 -12.59 4.37
C ALA A 6 -9.39 -11.70 4.41
N TYR A 7 -9.55 -10.49 4.90
CA TYR A 7 -8.43 -9.64 5.30
C TYR A 7 -7.84 -10.22 6.58
N HIS A 8 -6.61 -10.71 6.52
CA HIS A 8 -5.88 -11.03 7.72
C HIS A 8 -5.63 -9.73 8.52
N HIS A 9 -6.06 -9.74 9.79
CA HIS A 9 -5.82 -8.67 10.75
C HIS A 9 -4.33 -8.35 10.82
N ILE A 10 -3.98 -7.12 10.47
CA ILE A 10 -2.63 -6.59 10.69
C ILE A 10 -2.57 -6.13 12.15
N ASP A 11 -1.72 -6.76 12.95
CA ASP A 11 -1.41 -6.29 14.29
C ASP A 11 -0.57 -4.99 14.21
N LEU A 12 -1.25 -3.86 14.03
CA LEU A 12 -0.64 -2.52 14.11
C LEU A 12 -0.08 -2.22 15.52
N VAL A 13 -0.44 -3.03 16.51
CA VAL A 13 -0.03 -2.85 17.92
C VAL A 13 1.47 -3.07 18.13
N ASN A 14 2.13 -3.86 17.31
CA ASN A 14 3.56 -4.14 17.44
C ASN A 14 4.49 -3.04 16.91
N CYS A 15 3.98 -2.07 16.16
CA CYS A 15 4.79 -0.95 15.65
C CYS A 15 5.11 0.11 16.72
N PHE A 16 4.44 0.11 17.88
CA PHE A 16 4.55 1.17 18.88
C PHE A 16 5.24 0.76 20.19
N GLY A 17 6.08 -0.25 20.20
CA GLY A 17 7.03 -0.52 21.31
C GLY A 17 6.44 -0.70 22.71
N GLY A 18 5.16 -1.02 22.85
CA GLY A 18 4.49 -1.25 24.13
C GLY A 18 4.51 -2.71 24.54
N LYS A 19 5.25 -3.08 25.59
CA LYS A 19 5.19 -4.41 26.19
C LYS A 19 3.79 -4.73 26.68
N PRO A 20 3.25 -5.95 26.42
CA PRO A 20 1.94 -6.35 26.96
C PRO A 20 2.06 -6.49 28.50
N MET A 21 1.33 -5.65 29.21
CA MET A 21 1.17 -5.76 30.66
C MET A 21 0.27 -6.96 30.97
N THR A 22 0.88 -8.03 31.45
CA THR A 22 0.19 -9.24 31.91
C THR A 22 -0.72 -8.93 33.10
N ARG A 23 -1.99 -9.36 32.98
CA ARG A 23 -3.08 -9.26 33.95
C ARG A 23 -2.88 -10.10 35.23
N ARG A 24 -1.71 -10.03 35.89
CA ARG A 24 -1.42 -10.78 37.12
C ARG A 24 -0.58 -9.96 38.12
N LEU A 25 -1.12 -8.84 38.60
CA LEU A 25 -0.61 -8.17 39.82
C LEU A 25 -1.66 -7.20 40.39
N LEU A 26 -2.85 -7.74 40.67
CA LEU A 26 -3.93 -7.00 41.32
C LEU A 26 -4.61 -7.89 42.38
N VAL A 27 -3.78 -8.58 43.21
CA VAL A 27 -4.24 -9.15 44.48
C VAL A 27 -3.00 -9.27 45.37
N LEU A 28 -2.66 -8.21 46.08
CA LEU A 28 -1.85 -8.24 47.31
C LEU A 28 -1.46 -6.81 47.73
N ALA A 29 -2.42 -6.02 48.15
CA ALA A 29 -2.21 -4.83 49.02
C ALA A 29 -3.52 -4.38 49.63
N LEU A 30 -4.15 -5.28 50.36
CA LEU A 30 -5.16 -4.95 51.39
C LEU A 30 -4.61 -5.58 52.65
N ILE A 31 -4.08 -4.78 53.52
CA ILE A 31 -3.92 -4.90 54.98
C ILE A 31 -2.71 -4.04 55.40
N THR A 32 -2.97 -2.77 55.67
CA THR A 32 -2.46 -2.06 56.89
C THR A 32 -3.09 -0.67 56.92
N LEU A 33 -4.24 -0.62 57.56
CA LEU A 33 -4.87 0.60 58.05
C LEU A 33 -4.35 0.84 59.45
N VAL A 34 -3.44 1.82 59.65
CA VAL A 34 -3.27 2.45 60.98
C VAL A 34 -3.15 3.96 60.78
N ALA A 35 -3.97 4.63 61.49
CA ALA A 35 -4.27 6.05 61.57
C ALA A 35 -3.04 6.98 61.62
N CYS A 36 -3.07 8.07 60.86
CA CYS A 36 -2.50 9.34 61.23
C CYS A 36 -3.42 10.46 60.67
N PRO A 37 -4.04 11.28 61.56
CA PRO A 37 -4.82 12.43 61.13
C PRO A 37 -3.89 13.63 60.97
N GLY A 38 -3.76 14.16 59.78
CA GLY A 38 -3.13 15.45 59.61
C GLY A 38 -2.15 15.51 58.45
N LEU A 39 -2.62 15.66 57.23
CA LEU A 39 -2.04 16.46 56.14
C LEU A 39 -3.08 16.59 55.05
N CYS A 40 -3.96 17.57 55.19
CA CYS A 40 -4.71 18.11 54.08
C CYS A 40 -3.76 18.81 53.11
N GLY A 41 -3.90 18.50 51.81
CA GLY A 41 -3.37 19.33 50.77
C GLY A 41 -2.14 18.79 50.08
N LEU A 42 -2.35 17.98 49.07
CA LEU A 42 -1.67 17.94 47.78
C LEU A 42 -2.31 16.79 47.00
N ALA A 43 -3.57 17.03 46.57
CA ALA A 43 -4.09 16.32 45.40
C ALA A 43 -3.21 16.78 44.25
N GLY A 44 -2.07 16.12 44.06
CA GLY A 44 -1.32 16.19 42.82
C GLY A 44 -2.28 15.76 41.72
N ALA A 45 -2.73 16.72 40.94
CA ALA A 45 -3.26 16.43 39.63
C ALA A 45 -2.18 15.60 38.94
N ALA A 46 -2.40 14.30 38.84
CA ALA A 46 -1.72 13.51 37.83
C ALA A 46 -2.10 14.18 36.53
N ASP A 47 -1.23 15.04 36.03
CA ASP A 47 -1.24 15.45 34.63
C ASP A 47 -1.22 14.14 33.85
N ALA A 48 -2.42 13.66 33.52
CA ALA A 48 -2.58 12.73 32.43
C ALA A 48 -2.05 13.50 31.23
N GLN A 49 -0.75 13.32 30.97
CA GLN A 49 -0.06 13.85 29.82
C GLN A 49 -0.87 13.37 28.64
N GLN A 50 -1.73 14.22 28.12
CA GLN A 50 -2.56 13.96 26.95
C GLN A 50 -1.56 13.64 25.86
N ALA A 51 -1.38 12.34 25.57
CA ALA A 51 -0.49 11.91 24.53
C ALA A 51 -0.91 12.67 23.28
N SER A 52 -0.03 13.50 22.74
CA SER A 52 -0.31 14.25 21.52
C SER A 52 -0.74 13.26 20.44
N ALA A 53 -1.83 13.57 19.74
CA ALA A 53 -2.33 12.72 18.68
C ALA A 53 -1.18 12.38 17.70
N ARG A 54 -1.08 11.11 17.30
CA ARG A 54 -0.06 10.66 16.34
C ARG A 54 -0.35 11.21 14.97
N HIS A 55 0.66 11.74 14.31
CA HIS A 55 0.54 12.33 12.97
C HIS A 55 0.89 11.27 11.91
N ILE A 56 -0.11 10.82 11.16
CA ILE A 56 0.01 9.80 10.11
C ILE A 56 -0.01 10.51 8.76
N GLY A 57 1.09 10.45 8.01
CA GLY A 57 1.13 10.88 6.62
C GLY A 57 0.73 9.73 5.70
N VAL A 58 -0.32 9.89 4.91
CA VAL A 58 -0.79 8.87 3.97
C VAL A 58 -0.61 9.36 2.55
N LEU A 59 0.32 8.75 1.83
CA LEU A 59 0.58 9.04 0.42
C LEU A 59 0.00 7.94 -0.47
N VAL A 60 -1.00 8.30 -1.25
CA VAL A 60 -1.65 7.42 -2.22
C VAL A 60 -1.40 7.89 -3.65
N VAL A 61 -1.22 6.95 -4.58
CA VAL A 61 -0.93 7.29 -5.99
C VAL A 61 -2.18 7.17 -6.87
N GLY A 62 -3.02 6.16 -6.65
CA GLY A 62 -4.10 5.80 -7.58
C GLY A 62 -5.51 6.19 -7.16
N PHE A 63 -5.72 6.85 -6.02
CA PHE A 63 -7.04 7.22 -5.54
C PHE A 63 -7.01 8.54 -4.75
N SER A 64 -8.19 9.10 -4.46
CA SER A 64 -8.34 10.31 -3.67
C SER A 64 -8.59 10.02 -2.18
N PRO A 65 -8.40 11.02 -1.30
CA PRO A 65 -8.73 10.87 0.13
C PRO A 65 -10.20 10.58 0.42
N GLU A 66 -11.11 10.86 -0.53
CA GLU A 66 -12.54 10.63 -0.42
C GLU A 66 -12.99 9.26 -0.94
N SER A 67 -12.04 8.45 -1.45
CA SER A 67 -12.33 7.15 -2.05
C SER A 67 -12.77 6.10 -1.01
N GLU A 68 -13.34 5.00 -1.48
CA GLU A 68 -13.73 3.88 -0.59
C GLU A 68 -12.50 3.23 0.06
N GLU A 69 -11.33 3.24 -0.63
CA GLU A 69 -10.08 2.73 -0.07
C GLU A 69 -9.58 3.60 1.11
N ALA A 70 -9.72 4.93 0.99
CA ALA A 70 -9.38 5.85 2.07
C ALA A 70 -10.33 5.68 3.27
N LYS A 71 -11.63 5.53 3.02
CA LYS A 71 -12.63 5.23 4.07
C LYS A 71 -12.34 3.90 4.75
N ALA A 72 -11.98 2.86 3.98
CA ALA A 72 -11.61 1.56 4.55
C ALA A 72 -10.36 1.66 5.44
N PHE A 73 -9.38 2.47 5.08
CA PHE A 73 -8.21 2.74 5.92
C PHE A 73 -8.61 3.42 7.25
N GLN A 74 -9.44 4.46 7.18
CA GLN A 74 -9.95 5.16 8.36
C GLN A 74 -10.79 4.22 9.26
N GLN A 75 -11.64 3.38 8.67
CA GLN A 75 -12.41 2.37 9.39
C GLN A 75 -11.49 1.37 10.10
N GLY A 76 -10.43 0.89 9.43
CA GLY A 76 -9.43 0.00 10.02
C GLY A 76 -8.72 0.61 11.23
N LEU A 77 -8.43 1.91 11.22
CA LEU A 77 -7.90 2.62 12.38
C LEU A 77 -8.92 2.67 13.53
N GLN A 78 -10.19 2.96 13.22
CA GLN A 78 -11.26 2.97 14.20
C GLN A 78 -11.48 1.59 14.84
N ASP A 79 -11.49 0.53 14.04
CA ASP A 79 -11.63 -0.86 14.51
C ASP A 79 -10.43 -1.27 15.40
N ALA A 80 -9.25 -0.69 15.16
CA ALA A 80 -8.08 -0.83 16.01
C ALA A 80 -8.10 0.06 17.27
N GLY A 81 -9.15 0.86 17.46
CA GLY A 81 -9.36 1.71 18.64
C GLY A 81 -8.80 3.14 18.53
N TYR A 82 -8.32 3.53 17.33
CA TYR A 82 -7.81 4.89 17.09
C TYR A 82 -8.91 5.79 16.50
N SER A 83 -9.12 6.95 17.10
CA SER A 83 -10.09 7.96 16.62
C SER A 83 -9.33 9.14 16.02
N GLU A 84 -9.69 9.50 14.78
CA GLU A 84 -9.16 10.70 14.13
C GLU A 84 -9.54 11.96 14.91
N GLY A 85 -8.61 12.89 15.06
CA GLY A 85 -8.76 14.12 15.86
C GLY A 85 -8.53 13.95 17.36
N ARG A 86 -8.52 12.72 17.90
CA ARG A 86 -8.22 12.42 19.30
C ARG A 86 -6.90 11.68 19.46
N ASP A 87 -6.76 10.52 18.81
CA ASP A 87 -5.60 9.63 18.97
C ASP A 87 -4.65 9.76 17.78
N VAL A 88 -5.19 10.07 16.59
CA VAL A 88 -4.44 10.23 15.35
C VAL A 88 -4.92 11.46 14.58
N VAL A 89 -4.00 12.06 13.82
CA VAL A 89 -4.28 13.06 12.79
C VAL A 89 -3.77 12.51 11.48
N ILE A 90 -4.61 12.43 10.44
CA ILE A 90 -4.24 11.88 9.15
C ILE A 90 -4.00 13.02 8.15
N GLU A 91 -2.79 13.09 7.63
CA GLU A 91 -2.43 14.01 6.54
C GLU A 91 -2.39 13.25 5.22
N TRP A 92 -3.41 13.47 4.40
CA TRP A 92 -3.56 12.83 3.11
C TRP A 92 -2.80 13.58 2.01
N GLN A 93 -2.04 12.83 1.22
CA GLN A 93 -1.39 13.28 -0.01
C GLN A 93 -1.79 12.35 -1.16
N SER A 94 -2.24 12.89 -2.28
CA SER A 94 -2.62 12.09 -3.44
C SER A 94 -1.93 12.57 -4.71
N ALA A 95 -1.28 11.63 -5.40
CA ALA A 95 -0.66 11.89 -6.69
C ALA A 95 -1.64 11.74 -7.88
N LEU A 96 -2.84 11.17 -7.67
CA LEU A 96 -3.88 10.96 -8.69
C LEU A 96 -3.36 10.28 -9.97
N GLY A 97 -2.47 9.29 -9.81
CA GLY A 97 -1.85 8.55 -10.91
C GLY A 97 -0.63 9.22 -11.54
N ASP A 98 -0.22 10.40 -11.07
CA ASP A 98 0.96 11.12 -11.56
C ASP A 98 2.18 10.81 -10.68
N TYR A 99 3.01 9.88 -11.12
CA TYR A 99 4.23 9.48 -10.42
C TYR A 99 5.25 10.63 -10.26
N GLY A 100 5.21 11.64 -11.15
CA GLY A 100 6.10 12.80 -11.07
C GLY A 100 5.90 13.65 -9.81
N LYS A 101 4.71 13.63 -9.22
CA LYS A 101 4.38 14.35 -7.99
C LYS A 101 4.90 13.67 -6.72
N VAL A 102 5.10 12.36 -6.76
CA VAL A 102 5.39 11.55 -5.57
C VAL A 102 6.59 12.06 -4.75
N PRO A 103 7.76 12.40 -5.35
CA PRO A 103 8.90 12.89 -4.56
C PRO A 103 8.60 14.17 -3.77
N GLY A 104 7.85 15.12 -4.38
CA GLY A 104 7.45 16.36 -3.71
C GLY A 104 6.47 16.13 -2.57
N LEU A 105 5.51 15.21 -2.76
CA LEU A 105 4.53 14.85 -1.73
C LEU A 105 5.20 14.13 -0.54
N VAL A 106 6.19 13.26 -0.81
CA VAL A 106 7.00 12.63 0.25
C VAL A 106 7.79 13.69 1.03
N ALA A 107 8.47 14.61 0.32
CA ALA A 107 9.24 15.66 0.97
C ALA A 107 8.36 16.50 1.88
N HIS A 108 7.15 16.85 1.45
CA HIS A 108 6.17 17.55 2.27
C HIS A 108 5.84 16.79 3.57
N LEU A 109 5.56 15.48 3.51
CA LEU A 109 5.28 14.69 4.71
C LEU A 109 6.48 14.64 5.67
N VAL A 110 7.71 14.55 5.14
CA VAL A 110 8.94 14.59 5.95
C VAL A 110 9.12 15.96 6.63
N GLU A 111 8.88 17.07 5.92
CA GLU A 111 8.91 18.43 6.47
C GLU A 111 7.86 18.64 7.56
N ARG A 112 6.68 18.04 7.39
CA ARG A 112 5.60 18.03 8.39
C ARG A 112 5.93 17.20 9.62
N LYS A 113 7.04 16.43 9.59
CA LYS A 113 7.51 15.57 10.69
C LYS A 113 6.44 14.59 11.18
N VAL A 114 5.77 13.93 10.24
CA VAL A 114 4.78 12.90 10.58
C VAL A 114 5.44 11.76 11.36
N ASP A 115 4.70 11.13 12.28
CA ASP A 115 5.19 10.00 13.09
C ASP A 115 5.37 8.72 12.27
N VAL A 116 4.59 8.56 11.18
CA VAL A 116 4.63 7.42 10.26
C VAL A 116 4.17 7.83 8.87
N ILE A 117 4.77 7.26 7.84
CA ILE A 117 4.37 7.44 6.45
C ILE A 117 3.73 6.13 5.95
N VAL A 118 2.49 6.19 5.49
CA VAL A 118 1.80 5.06 4.84
C VAL A 118 1.81 5.29 3.33
N VAL A 119 2.20 4.26 2.57
CA VAL A 119 2.31 4.34 1.10
C VAL A 119 1.66 3.14 0.43
N ASN A 120 1.11 3.33 -0.76
CA ASN A 120 0.38 2.28 -1.49
C ASN A 120 1.04 1.82 -2.80
N THR A 121 2.29 2.21 -3.08
CA THR A 121 3.01 1.75 -4.28
C THR A 121 4.49 1.53 -4.00
N THR A 122 5.14 0.66 -4.79
CA THR A 122 6.59 0.44 -4.75
C THR A 122 7.37 1.74 -4.95
N PHE A 123 6.96 2.58 -5.92
CA PHE A 123 7.63 3.85 -6.21
C PHE A 123 7.51 4.85 -5.05
N ALA A 124 6.33 4.95 -4.42
CA ALA A 124 6.14 5.81 -3.25
C ALA A 124 6.98 5.33 -2.06
N ALA A 125 7.04 4.01 -1.82
CA ALA A 125 7.88 3.42 -0.77
C ALA A 125 9.38 3.70 -1.01
N GLN A 126 9.87 3.50 -2.24
CA GLN A 126 11.26 3.84 -2.61
C GLN A 126 11.55 5.33 -2.46
N SER A 127 10.59 6.20 -2.82
CA SER A 127 10.72 7.65 -2.66
C SER A 127 10.79 8.04 -1.19
N ALA A 128 9.96 7.44 -0.33
CA ALA A 128 9.98 7.66 1.11
C ALA A 128 11.29 7.17 1.75
N MET A 129 11.80 5.99 1.38
CA MET A 129 13.11 5.48 1.85
C MET A 129 14.27 6.39 1.50
N ARG A 130 14.24 7.03 0.33
CA ARG A 130 15.28 7.99 -0.05
C ARG A 130 15.19 9.30 0.74
N ALA A 131 13.99 9.70 1.15
CA ALA A 131 13.74 10.95 1.85
C ALA A 131 13.97 10.87 3.36
N THR A 132 13.79 9.69 3.97
CA THR A 132 13.96 9.51 5.41
C THR A 132 14.43 8.10 5.76
N SER A 133 15.35 8.01 6.74
CA SER A 133 15.76 6.74 7.36
C SER A 133 15.22 6.59 8.79
N THR A 134 14.52 7.58 9.31
CA THR A 134 14.07 7.64 10.71
C THR A 134 12.56 7.55 10.87
N ILE A 135 11.78 8.12 9.94
CA ILE A 135 10.32 8.00 9.98
C ILE A 135 9.94 6.59 9.52
N PRO A 136 9.19 5.81 10.31
CA PRO A 136 8.67 4.51 9.87
C PRO A 136 7.81 4.63 8.61
N ILE A 137 8.02 3.71 7.67
CA ILE A 137 7.27 3.63 6.41
C ILE A 137 6.47 2.33 6.39
N VAL A 138 5.15 2.45 6.24
CA VAL A 138 4.23 1.31 6.18
C VAL A 138 3.71 1.16 4.75
N MET A 139 4.02 0.05 4.13
CA MET A 139 3.51 -0.33 2.82
C MET A 139 2.11 -0.95 2.99
N SER A 140 1.07 -0.34 2.42
CA SER A 140 -0.28 -0.91 2.42
C SER A 140 -0.50 -1.87 1.24
N VAL A 141 0.06 -1.53 0.07
CA VAL A 141 -0.04 -2.32 -1.16
C VAL A 141 1.22 -2.12 -1.98
N VAL A 142 2.14 -3.08 -1.96
CA VAL A 142 3.39 -3.05 -2.73
C VAL A 142 3.56 -4.34 -3.51
N ALA A 143 3.91 -4.24 -4.78
CA ALA A 143 3.92 -5.37 -5.70
C ALA A 143 5.04 -6.38 -5.41
N ASP A 144 6.28 -5.90 -5.21
CA ASP A 144 7.46 -6.73 -4.98
C ASP A 144 8.46 -5.99 -4.06
N PRO A 145 8.30 -6.05 -2.75
CA PRO A 145 9.20 -5.34 -1.83
C PRO A 145 10.61 -5.94 -1.78
N LEU A 146 10.77 -7.24 -2.04
CA LEU A 146 12.09 -7.89 -2.10
C LEU A 146 12.84 -7.50 -3.35
N GLY A 147 12.26 -7.71 -4.53
CA GLY A 147 12.92 -7.43 -5.80
C GLY A 147 13.16 -5.95 -6.03
N SER A 148 12.41 -5.07 -5.37
CA SER A 148 12.61 -3.62 -5.40
C SER A 148 13.59 -3.09 -4.34
N GLY A 149 14.15 -3.97 -3.48
CA GLY A 149 15.10 -3.60 -2.44
C GLY A 149 14.52 -2.79 -1.28
N LEU A 150 13.21 -2.84 -1.08
CA LEU A 150 12.53 -2.15 0.03
C LEU A 150 12.75 -2.86 1.37
N VAL A 151 12.86 -4.18 1.35
CA VAL A 151 13.06 -5.00 2.54
C VAL A 151 14.10 -6.08 2.28
N ALA A 152 14.85 -6.48 3.31
CA ALA A 152 15.84 -7.56 3.22
C ALA A 152 15.16 -8.94 3.13
N SER A 153 14.06 -9.13 3.86
CA SER A 153 13.17 -10.29 3.75
C SER A 153 11.76 -9.92 4.18
N LEU A 154 10.77 -10.75 3.85
CA LEU A 154 9.38 -10.50 4.28
C LEU A 154 9.20 -10.69 5.79
N ALA A 155 9.97 -11.61 6.40
CA ALA A 155 9.92 -11.86 7.84
C ALA A 155 10.75 -10.84 8.66
N HIS A 156 11.83 -10.31 8.06
CA HIS A 156 12.74 -9.37 8.71
C HIS A 156 13.07 -8.23 7.73
N PRO A 157 12.24 -7.19 7.68
CA PRO A 157 12.41 -6.07 6.75
C PRO A 157 13.77 -5.37 6.84
N GLY A 158 14.33 -5.20 8.04
CA GLY A 158 15.73 -4.79 8.26
C GLY A 158 15.99 -3.29 8.27
N ALA A 159 15.02 -2.45 7.89
CA ALA A 159 15.13 -0.98 7.86
C ALA A 159 13.86 -0.34 8.44
N ASN A 160 13.65 0.96 8.16
CA ASN A 160 12.46 1.69 8.59
C ASN A 160 11.20 1.39 7.74
N VAL A 161 11.21 0.33 6.95
CA VAL A 161 10.08 -0.07 6.07
C VAL A 161 9.48 -1.38 6.54
N THR A 162 8.15 -1.44 6.63
CA THR A 162 7.36 -2.65 6.92
C THR A 162 6.04 -2.61 6.16
N GLY A 163 5.24 -3.68 6.20
CA GLY A 163 3.89 -3.68 5.62
C GLY A 163 3.57 -4.93 4.80
N LEU A 164 2.69 -4.76 3.80
CA LEU A 164 2.12 -5.85 3.00
C LEU A 164 2.71 -5.92 1.60
N SER A 165 2.85 -7.14 1.09
CA SER A 165 3.22 -7.44 -0.30
C SER A 165 2.06 -8.08 -1.05
N MET A 166 1.81 -7.65 -2.28
CA MET A 166 0.83 -8.29 -3.18
C MET A 166 1.40 -9.49 -3.94
N MET A 167 2.73 -9.68 -3.96
CA MET A 167 3.41 -10.71 -4.75
C MET A 167 2.95 -10.75 -6.22
N THR A 168 2.66 -9.59 -6.81
CA THR A 168 2.01 -9.48 -8.12
C THR A 168 2.87 -10.07 -9.25
N THR A 169 4.19 -9.95 -9.16
CA THR A 169 5.13 -10.49 -10.14
C THR A 169 4.99 -12.00 -10.27
N ASP A 170 4.94 -12.72 -9.14
CA ASP A 170 4.90 -14.19 -9.10
C ASP A 170 3.62 -14.78 -9.70
N LEU A 171 2.55 -14.00 -9.76
CA LEU A 171 1.24 -14.42 -10.29
C LEU A 171 1.07 -14.13 -11.78
N SER A 172 1.98 -13.41 -12.43
CA SER A 172 1.81 -12.92 -13.80
C SER A 172 1.71 -14.06 -14.83
N ALA A 173 2.58 -15.06 -14.72
CA ALA A 173 2.53 -16.24 -15.56
C ALA A 173 1.23 -17.05 -15.37
N LYS A 174 0.76 -17.17 -14.12
CA LYS A 174 -0.50 -17.87 -13.82
C LYS A 174 -1.71 -17.17 -14.38
N ARG A 175 -1.74 -15.84 -14.31
CA ARG A 175 -2.82 -15.03 -14.91
C ARG A 175 -2.86 -15.20 -16.43
N LEU A 176 -1.70 -15.26 -17.11
CA LEU A 176 -1.63 -15.52 -18.56
C LEU A 176 -2.12 -16.93 -18.88
N GLN A 177 -1.76 -17.93 -18.07
CA GLN A 177 -2.28 -19.30 -18.20
C GLN A 177 -3.81 -19.34 -18.07
N LEU A 178 -4.37 -18.69 -17.04
CA LEU A 178 -5.82 -18.62 -16.83
C LEU A 178 -6.53 -17.96 -18.01
N LEU A 179 -5.95 -16.91 -18.60
CA LEU A 179 -6.49 -16.25 -19.79
C LEU A 179 -6.54 -17.23 -20.98
N LYS A 180 -5.53 -18.07 -21.16
CA LYS A 180 -5.49 -19.13 -22.18
C LYS A 180 -6.54 -20.21 -21.92
N GLU A 181 -6.76 -20.58 -20.66
CA GLU A 181 -7.78 -21.57 -20.28
C GLU A 181 -9.21 -21.07 -20.60
N VAL A 182 -9.47 -19.77 -20.33
CA VAL A 182 -10.77 -19.13 -20.64
C VAL A 182 -10.98 -18.96 -22.14
N ILE A 183 -9.92 -18.70 -22.90
CA ILE A 183 -9.95 -18.51 -24.36
C ILE A 183 -9.04 -19.57 -25.03
N PRO A 184 -9.52 -20.79 -25.30
CA PRO A 184 -8.67 -21.89 -25.77
C PRO A 184 -7.91 -21.61 -27.08
N ARG A 185 -8.48 -20.77 -27.97
CA ARG A 185 -7.87 -20.39 -29.26
C ARG A 185 -7.00 -19.13 -29.16
N LEU A 186 -6.74 -18.62 -27.98
CA LEU A 186 -5.90 -17.45 -27.75
C LEU A 186 -4.48 -17.71 -28.22
N ASN A 187 -3.98 -16.93 -29.12
CA ASN A 187 -2.60 -16.99 -29.60
C ASN A 187 -1.90 -15.62 -29.69
N ARG A 188 -2.64 -14.52 -29.55
CA ARG A 188 -2.09 -13.15 -29.53
C ARG A 188 -2.71 -12.33 -28.40
N VAL A 189 -1.85 -11.81 -27.53
CA VAL A 189 -2.23 -11.01 -26.36
C VAL A 189 -1.46 -9.69 -26.41
N ALA A 190 -2.17 -8.58 -26.36
CA ALA A 190 -1.56 -7.30 -26.09
C ALA A 190 -1.36 -7.12 -24.57
N VAL A 191 -0.21 -6.62 -24.18
CA VAL A 191 0.13 -6.35 -22.77
C VAL A 191 0.28 -4.84 -22.60
N LEU A 192 -0.68 -4.23 -21.93
CA LEU A 192 -0.62 -2.80 -21.57
C LEU A 192 0.17 -2.63 -20.30
N TRP A 193 1.20 -1.80 -20.35
CA TRP A 193 2.10 -1.57 -19.23
C TRP A 193 2.48 -0.09 -19.11
N ASN A 194 2.91 0.34 -17.91
CA ASN A 194 3.37 1.70 -17.67
C ASN A 194 4.91 1.72 -17.56
N PRO A 195 5.63 2.34 -18.53
CA PRO A 195 7.09 2.45 -18.48
C PRO A 195 7.65 3.24 -17.27
N ALA A 196 6.82 4.05 -16.60
CA ALA A 196 7.23 4.78 -15.41
C ALA A 196 7.18 3.92 -14.12
N THR A 197 6.61 2.70 -14.18
CA THR A 197 6.43 1.84 -13.02
C THR A 197 7.62 0.87 -12.86
N PRO A 198 8.41 0.98 -11.76
CA PRO A 198 9.71 0.30 -11.63
C PRO A 198 9.67 -1.24 -11.68
N TRP A 199 8.55 -1.86 -11.29
CA TRP A 199 8.42 -3.32 -11.22
C TRP A 199 7.80 -3.95 -12.49
N HIS A 200 7.24 -3.15 -13.40
CA HIS A 200 6.66 -3.65 -14.66
C HIS A 200 7.66 -4.41 -15.55
N PRO A 201 8.93 -3.99 -15.69
CA PRO A 201 9.91 -4.77 -16.45
C PRO A 201 10.03 -6.22 -15.99
N LYS A 202 10.00 -6.48 -14.67
CA LYS A 202 10.05 -7.84 -14.13
C LYS A 202 8.82 -8.66 -14.52
N VAL A 203 7.62 -8.07 -14.45
CA VAL A 203 6.39 -8.73 -14.94
C VAL A 203 6.48 -9.07 -16.43
N ILE A 204 7.04 -8.17 -17.23
CA ILE A 204 7.25 -8.39 -18.68
C ILE A 204 8.19 -9.59 -18.91
N GLU A 205 9.25 -9.72 -18.13
CA GLU A 205 10.18 -10.88 -18.21
C GLU A 205 9.45 -12.18 -17.87
N GLU A 206 8.67 -12.22 -16.79
CA GLU A 206 7.87 -13.38 -16.40
C GLU A 206 6.84 -13.76 -17.48
N LEU A 207 6.14 -12.80 -18.06
CA LEU A 207 5.20 -13.03 -19.15
C LEU A 207 5.90 -13.58 -20.40
N LYS A 208 7.06 -13.01 -20.77
CA LYS A 208 7.87 -13.50 -21.90
C LYS A 208 8.36 -14.92 -21.69
N ALA A 209 8.74 -15.27 -20.46
CA ALA A 209 9.17 -16.63 -20.13
C ALA A 209 8.00 -17.64 -20.19
N ALA A 210 6.80 -17.26 -19.79
CA ALA A 210 5.63 -18.13 -19.77
C ALA A 210 4.97 -18.32 -21.16
N ALA A 211 4.97 -17.28 -22.00
CA ALA A 211 4.21 -17.23 -23.25
C ALA A 211 4.51 -18.37 -24.25
N PRO A 212 5.77 -18.83 -24.45
CA PRO A 212 6.08 -19.91 -25.39
C PRO A 212 5.40 -21.24 -25.00
N SER A 213 5.37 -21.59 -23.73
CA SER A 213 4.72 -22.83 -23.25
C SER A 213 3.21 -22.84 -23.46
N LEU A 214 2.60 -21.63 -23.57
CA LEU A 214 1.18 -21.42 -23.81
C LEU A 214 0.86 -21.20 -25.29
N SER A 215 1.86 -21.18 -26.18
CA SER A 215 1.73 -20.84 -27.60
C SER A 215 1.05 -19.48 -27.78
N ILE A 216 1.46 -18.48 -27.00
CA ILE A 216 0.96 -17.10 -27.05
C ILE A 216 2.06 -16.17 -27.55
N GLU A 217 1.73 -15.34 -28.52
CA GLU A 217 2.52 -14.19 -28.96
C GLU A 217 2.12 -12.97 -28.14
N LEU A 218 3.08 -12.29 -27.52
CA LEU A 218 2.86 -11.10 -26.70
C LEU A 218 3.27 -9.85 -27.44
N GLN A 219 2.39 -8.86 -27.47
CA GLN A 219 2.70 -7.52 -27.94
C GLN A 219 2.64 -6.55 -26.74
N PHE A 220 3.77 -5.91 -26.45
CA PHE A 220 3.85 -4.94 -25.36
C PHE A 220 3.55 -3.53 -25.89
N VAL A 221 2.57 -2.86 -25.25
CA VAL A 221 2.18 -1.49 -25.55
C VAL A 221 2.29 -0.66 -24.28
N GLY A 222 3.11 0.38 -24.32
CA GLY A 222 3.36 1.26 -23.16
C GLY A 222 2.43 2.49 -23.20
N ALA A 223 2.00 2.93 -22.00
CA ALA A 223 1.34 4.23 -21.82
C ALA A 223 1.65 4.79 -20.43
N ARG A 224 2.15 6.04 -20.38
CA ARG A 224 2.49 6.79 -19.16
C ARG A 224 1.53 7.93 -18.89
N THR A 225 0.90 8.44 -19.95
CA THR A 225 -0.02 9.58 -19.90
C THR A 225 -1.34 9.24 -20.57
N PRO A 226 -2.43 9.98 -20.30
CA PRO A 226 -3.72 9.75 -20.93
C PRO A 226 -3.66 9.84 -22.47
N GLU A 227 -2.81 10.72 -23.01
CA GLU A 227 -2.63 10.96 -24.44
C GLU A 227 -1.99 9.75 -25.13
N GLU A 228 -1.16 8.99 -24.43
CA GLU A 228 -0.51 7.77 -24.94
C GLU A 228 -1.47 6.56 -25.01
N LEU A 229 -2.62 6.59 -24.32
CA LEU A 229 -3.58 5.47 -24.35
C LEU A 229 -4.18 5.23 -25.73
N SER A 230 -4.65 6.28 -26.42
CA SER A 230 -5.27 6.12 -27.74
C SER A 230 -4.31 5.54 -28.80
N PRO A 231 -3.07 6.02 -28.95
CA PRO A 231 -2.05 5.37 -29.78
C PRO A 231 -1.75 3.92 -29.37
N ALA A 232 -1.65 3.63 -28.08
CA ALA A 232 -1.43 2.27 -27.58
C ALA A 232 -2.55 1.31 -28.04
N PHE A 233 -3.81 1.70 -27.90
CA PHE A 233 -4.94 0.89 -28.37
C PHE A 233 -5.01 0.79 -29.90
N SER A 234 -4.55 1.78 -30.65
CA SER A 234 -4.40 1.67 -32.09
C SER A 234 -3.39 0.59 -32.47
N ALA A 235 -2.27 0.49 -31.75
CA ALA A 235 -1.29 -0.56 -31.94
C ALA A 235 -1.85 -1.95 -31.56
N VAL A 236 -2.63 -2.06 -30.48
CA VAL A 236 -3.33 -3.30 -30.08
C VAL A 236 -4.23 -3.81 -31.22
N ARG A 237 -5.02 -2.92 -31.83
CA ARG A 237 -5.90 -3.28 -32.95
C ARG A 237 -5.13 -3.67 -34.20
N ALA A 238 -4.08 -2.93 -34.54
CA ALA A 238 -3.22 -3.23 -35.71
C ALA A 238 -2.55 -4.61 -35.63
N ALA A 239 -2.22 -5.07 -34.42
CA ALA A 239 -1.67 -6.40 -34.17
C ALA A 239 -2.72 -7.51 -34.14
N HIS A 240 -3.99 -7.20 -34.28
CA HIS A 240 -5.09 -8.17 -34.18
C HIS A 240 -5.04 -8.98 -32.87
N ALA A 241 -4.71 -8.33 -31.74
CA ALA A 241 -4.71 -8.98 -30.44
C ALA A 241 -6.13 -9.46 -30.08
N GLN A 242 -6.20 -10.68 -29.55
CA GLN A 242 -7.47 -11.34 -29.20
C GLN A 242 -7.87 -11.08 -27.75
N ALA A 243 -6.91 -10.64 -26.94
CA ALA A 243 -7.11 -10.25 -25.55
C ALA A 243 -6.14 -9.15 -25.15
N LEU A 244 -6.53 -8.38 -24.14
CA LEU A 244 -5.70 -7.37 -23.50
C LEU A 244 -5.35 -7.83 -22.06
N TYR A 245 -4.06 -7.94 -21.77
CA TYR A 245 -3.55 -8.12 -20.44
C TYR A 245 -3.09 -6.73 -19.93
N VAL A 246 -3.72 -6.21 -18.89
CA VAL A 246 -3.32 -4.94 -18.28
C VAL A 246 -2.48 -5.26 -17.05
N ILE A 247 -1.21 -4.83 -17.03
CA ILE A 247 -0.40 -4.92 -15.82
C ILE A 247 -0.94 -3.91 -14.82
N GLU A 248 -1.17 -4.35 -13.57
CA GLU A 248 -1.76 -3.52 -12.53
C GLU A 248 -0.96 -2.23 -12.32
N ASP A 249 -1.63 -1.09 -12.36
CA ASP A 249 -1.01 0.22 -12.20
C ASP A 249 -2.02 1.26 -11.71
N PRO A 250 -1.69 2.12 -10.72
CA PRO A 250 -2.54 3.21 -10.27
C PRO A 250 -2.99 4.16 -11.40
N PHE A 251 -2.12 4.41 -12.38
CA PHE A 251 -2.47 5.22 -13.54
C PHE A 251 -3.60 4.58 -14.36
N PHE A 252 -3.53 3.27 -14.64
CA PHE A 252 -4.58 2.56 -15.36
C PHE A 252 -5.87 2.42 -14.56
N LEU A 253 -5.76 2.22 -13.24
CA LEU A 253 -6.91 2.14 -12.37
C LEU A 253 -7.73 3.44 -12.38
N THR A 254 -7.07 4.60 -12.28
CA THR A 254 -7.75 5.91 -12.33
C THR A 254 -8.37 6.21 -13.69
N ARG A 255 -7.94 5.53 -14.76
CA ARG A 255 -8.40 5.71 -16.14
C ARG A 255 -9.14 4.49 -16.70
N ARG A 256 -9.61 3.60 -15.80
CA ARG A 256 -10.28 2.35 -16.21
C ARG A 256 -11.46 2.56 -17.19
N GLN A 257 -12.24 3.62 -16.99
CA GLN A 257 -13.35 3.91 -17.90
C GLN A 257 -12.87 4.26 -19.32
N MET A 258 -11.81 5.07 -19.43
CA MET A 258 -11.21 5.40 -20.73
C MET A 258 -10.62 4.15 -21.38
N ILE A 259 -9.90 3.31 -20.62
CA ILE A 259 -9.34 2.05 -21.11
C ILE A 259 -10.46 1.13 -21.65
N MET A 260 -11.55 0.97 -20.89
CA MET A 260 -12.70 0.17 -21.31
C MET A 260 -13.40 0.72 -22.56
N SER A 261 -13.42 2.03 -22.77
CA SER A 261 -14.01 2.65 -23.96
C SER A 261 -13.14 2.53 -25.23
N LEU A 262 -11.83 2.29 -25.05
CA LEU A 262 -10.88 2.11 -26.14
C LEU A 262 -10.70 0.66 -26.56
N ALA A 263 -11.02 -0.30 -25.68
CA ALA A 263 -10.94 -1.74 -25.92
C ALA A 263 -12.06 -2.26 -26.81
#